data_df1cb9cefe5bd77367151125bce2dc5c
#
_entry.id   df1cb9cefe5bd77367151125bce2dc5c
#
_cell.length_a   1.000
_cell.length_b   1.000
_cell.length_c   1.000
_cell.angle_alpha   90.00
_cell.angle_beta   90.00
_cell.angle_gamma   90.00
#
_symmetry.space_group_name_H-M   'P 1'
#
loop_
_entity.id
_entity.type
_entity.pdbx_description
1 polymer ?
#
loop_
_entity_poly.entity_id
_entity_poly.type
_entity_poly.pdbx_seq_one_letter_code
_entity_poly.pdbx_strand_id
1 'polypeptide(L)' 'MSSITKTIRLSGKAGGSIEDAVRTVLARAATTVSDIQKFTIVKVGGEVDDSGAPTFFTVTLDITFGIKDPVEHG' A
#
# COMPACT_ATOMS: atom_id res chain seq x y z
N MET A 1 -6.96 7.43 26.59
CA MET A 1 -7.35 7.43 25.19
C MET A 1 -6.61 6.35 24.45
N SER A 2 -7.30 5.48 23.82
CA SER A 2 -6.64 4.42 23.09
C SER A 2 -6.98 4.55 21.61
N SER A 3 -6.09 4.06 20.78
CA SER A 3 -6.34 4.02 19.36
C SER A 3 -6.12 2.60 18.86
N ILE A 4 -6.94 2.24 17.91
CA ILE A 4 -6.91 0.92 17.33
C ILE A 4 -6.56 1.06 15.87
N THR A 5 -5.61 0.26 15.44
CA THR A 5 -5.21 0.24 14.04
C THR A 5 -5.32 -1.17 13.51
N LYS A 6 -5.38 -1.24 12.20
CA LYS A 6 -5.38 -2.51 11.50
C LYS A 6 -4.38 -2.42 10.36
N THR A 7 -3.72 -3.53 10.09
CA THR A 7 -2.77 -3.59 8.99
C THR A 7 -3.25 -4.60 7.97
N ILE A 8 -3.28 -4.18 6.72
CA ILE A 8 -3.62 -5.07 5.61
C ILE A 8 -2.44 -5.11 4.66
N ARG A 9 -2.35 -6.19 3.90
CA ARG A 9 -1.28 -6.37 2.93
C ARG A 9 -1.85 -6.36 1.52
N LEU A 10 -1.31 -5.49 0.69
CA LEU A 10 -1.73 -5.36 -0.69
C LEU A 10 -0.52 -5.38 -1.60
N SER A 11 -0.70 -5.89 -2.80
CA SER A 11 0.32 -5.85 -3.84
C SER A 11 -0.21 -5.16 -5.06
N GLY A 12 0.68 -4.51 -5.79
CA GLY A 12 0.32 -3.89 -7.04
C GLY A 12 1.55 -3.63 -7.88
N LYS A 13 1.33 -3.24 -9.12
CA LYS A 13 2.43 -2.95 -10.01
C LYS A 13 2.14 -1.74 -10.86
N ALA A 14 3.21 -1.10 -11.32
CA ALA A 14 3.12 0.04 -12.20
C ALA A 14 4.35 0.05 -13.10
N GLY A 15 4.21 0.73 -14.25
CA GLY A 15 5.27 0.73 -15.25
C GLY A 15 6.33 1.80 -15.08
N GLY A 16 6.10 2.82 -14.26
CA GLY A 16 6.98 3.95 -14.21
C GLY A 16 8.16 3.79 -13.28
N SER A 17 7.89 3.46 -12.03
CA SER A 17 8.92 3.38 -11.02
C SER A 17 8.36 2.64 -9.82
N ILE A 18 9.26 2.33 -8.88
CA ILE A 18 8.84 1.75 -7.61
C ILE A 18 7.91 2.71 -6.88
N GLU A 19 8.23 4.00 -6.92
CA GLU A 19 7.39 5.00 -6.28
C GLU A 19 6.00 5.05 -6.90
N ASP A 20 5.90 4.93 -8.21
CA ASP A 20 4.62 4.89 -8.89
C ASP A 20 3.81 3.67 -8.45
N ALA A 21 4.47 2.53 -8.28
CA ALA A 21 3.79 1.33 -7.82
C ALA A 21 3.26 1.52 -6.41
N VAL A 22 4.05 2.15 -5.53
CA VAL A 22 3.60 2.43 -4.17
C VAL A 22 2.37 3.35 -4.19
N ARG A 23 2.44 4.42 -4.98
CA ARG A 23 1.32 5.36 -5.08
C ARG A 23 0.07 4.68 -5.61
N THR A 24 0.24 3.78 -6.58
CA THR A 24 -0.89 3.08 -7.16
C THR A 24 -1.59 2.21 -6.11
N VAL A 25 -0.81 1.49 -5.31
CA VAL A 25 -1.39 0.64 -4.27
C VAL A 25 -2.08 1.47 -3.21
N LEU A 26 -1.42 2.56 -2.76
CA LEU A 26 -2.01 3.41 -1.73
C LEU A 26 -3.27 4.09 -2.21
N ALA A 27 -3.29 4.56 -3.46
CA ALA A 27 -4.47 5.20 -4.01
C ALA A 27 -5.65 4.24 -4.06
N ARG A 28 -5.37 2.99 -4.41
CA ARG A 28 -6.44 1.99 -4.47
C ARG A 28 -6.94 1.66 -3.06
N ALA A 29 -6.04 1.52 -2.12
CA ALA A 29 -6.43 1.26 -0.73
C ALA A 29 -7.31 2.39 -0.20
N ALA A 30 -7.00 3.63 -0.58
CA ALA A 30 -7.73 4.78 -0.08
C ALA A 30 -9.17 4.83 -0.56
N THR A 31 -9.53 4.05 -1.59
CA THR A 31 -10.92 4.00 -2.03
C THR A 31 -11.80 3.17 -1.12
N THR A 32 -11.22 2.28 -0.33
CA THR A 32 -11.98 1.39 0.53
C THR A 32 -11.72 1.59 2.02
N VAL A 33 -10.57 2.15 2.37
CA VAL A 33 -10.27 2.40 3.78
C VAL A 33 -9.91 3.86 3.95
N SER A 34 -10.28 4.40 5.10
CA SER A 34 -9.94 5.77 5.46
C SER A 34 -8.90 5.75 6.59
N ASP A 35 -8.33 6.91 6.85
CA ASP A 35 -7.39 7.09 7.94
C ASP A 35 -6.15 6.21 7.78
N ILE A 36 -5.64 6.14 6.56
CA ILE A 36 -4.38 5.45 6.31
C ILE A 36 -3.28 6.28 6.96
N GLN A 37 -2.49 5.64 7.83
CA GLN A 37 -1.52 6.34 8.64
C GLN A 37 -0.09 6.07 8.20
N LYS A 38 0.20 4.86 7.77
CA LYS A 38 1.55 4.52 7.34
C LYS A 38 1.55 3.27 6.48
N PHE A 39 2.64 3.07 5.80
CA PHE A 39 2.85 1.85 5.05
C PHE A 39 4.29 1.38 5.24
N THR A 40 4.49 0.10 5.00
CA THR A 40 5.81 -0.50 5.01
C THR A 40 5.94 -1.32 3.74
N ILE A 41 7.05 -1.14 3.03
CA ILE A 41 7.32 -1.95 1.85
C ILE A 41 7.86 -3.29 2.32
N VAL A 42 7.12 -4.35 2.02
CA VAL A 42 7.50 -5.70 2.43
C VAL A 42 8.35 -6.35 1.35
N LYS A 43 8.01 -6.07 0.10
CA LYS A 43 8.67 -6.74 -1.01
C LYS A 43 8.65 -5.81 -2.22
N VAL A 44 9.75 -5.80 -2.95
CA VAL A 44 9.88 -5.05 -4.19
C VAL A 44 10.44 -5.99 -5.24
N GLY A 45 9.89 -5.92 -6.43
CA GLY A 45 10.39 -6.71 -7.53
C GLY A 45 9.96 -6.08 -8.83
N GLY A 46 10.10 -6.81 -9.90
CA GLY A 46 9.69 -6.31 -11.19
C GLY A 46 9.92 -7.32 -12.27
N GLU A 47 9.65 -6.87 -13.48
CA GLU A 47 9.81 -7.68 -14.68
C GLU A 47 10.71 -6.94 -15.64
N VAL A 48 11.38 -7.68 -16.49
CA VAL A 48 12.26 -7.10 -17.50
C VAL A 48 11.86 -7.64 -18.85
N ASP A 49 12.18 -6.87 -19.90
CA ASP A 49 11.97 -7.32 -21.26
C ASP A 49 13.21 -8.08 -21.76
N ASP A 50 13.21 -8.43 -23.03
CA ASP A 50 14.29 -9.22 -23.60
C ASP A 50 15.62 -8.49 -23.58
N SER A 51 15.62 -7.17 -23.51
CA SER A 51 16.86 -6.40 -23.46
C SER A 51 17.36 -6.22 -22.03
N GLY A 52 16.61 -6.72 -21.05
CA GLY A 52 16.97 -6.53 -19.66
C GLY A 52 16.47 -5.24 -19.05
N ALA A 53 15.65 -4.49 -19.77
CA ALA A 53 15.12 -3.23 -19.24
C ALA A 53 13.87 -3.50 -18.40
N PRO A 54 13.72 -2.81 -17.26
CA PRO A 54 12.53 -3.00 -16.44
C PRO A 54 11.28 -2.57 -17.19
N THR A 55 10.24 -3.39 -17.11
CA THR A 55 8.94 -3.07 -17.70
C THR A 55 7.91 -2.72 -16.65
N PHE A 56 7.94 -3.42 -15.51
CA PHE A 56 7.04 -3.18 -14.41
C PHE A 56 7.76 -3.33 -13.10
N PHE A 57 7.29 -2.57 -12.12
CA PHE A 57 7.73 -2.70 -10.74
C PHE A 57 6.55 -3.19 -9.92
N THR A 58 6.79 -4.20 -9.10
CA THR A 58 5.78 -4.78 -8.23
C THR A 58 6.17 -4.50 -6.80
N VAL A 59 5.22 -4.01 -6.01
CA VAL A 59 5.45 -3.77 -4.58
C VAL A 59 4.38 -4.48 -3.77
N THR A 60 4.78 -4.98 -2.61
CA THR A 60 3.86 -5.49 -1.61
C THR A 60 3.99 -4.59 -0.40
N LEU A 61 2.88 -4.02 0.04
CA LEU A 61 2.86 -3.08 1.13
C LEU A 61 2.01 -3.61 2.27
N ASP A 62 2.48 -3.37 3.49
CA ASP A 62 1.65 -3.46 4.67
C ASP A 62 1.15 -2.06 4.96
N ILE A 63 -0.17 -1.88 4.97
CA ILE A 63 -0.80 -0.58 5.12
C ILE A 63 -1.53 -0.58 6.44
N THR A 64 -1.21 0.40 7.28
CA THR A 64 -1.81 0.54 8.60
C THR A 64 -2.77 1.71 8.59
N PHE A 65 -3.99 1.46 9.04
CA PHE A 65 -5.01 2.49 9.09
C PHE A 65 -5.74 2.41 10.42
N GLY A 66 -6.34 3.55 10.80
CA GLY A 66 -7.06 3.65 12.05
C GLY A 66 -8.46 3.11 11.93
N ILE A 67 -8.93 2.48 12.98
CA ILE A 67 -10.28 1.97 13.04
C ILE A 67 -11.06 2.83 14.00
N LYS A 68 -12.18 3.36 13.52
CA LYS A 68 -13.08 4.07 14.39
C LYS A 68 -13.82 3.09 15.28
N ASP A 69 -13.86 3.42 16.54
CA ASP A 69 -14.60 2.63 17.51
C ASP A 69 -16.04 3.14 17.54
N PRO A 70 -17.00 2.40 17.02
CA PRO A 70 -18.37 2.87 16.97
C PRO A 70 -19.03 2.98 18.35
N VAL A 71 -18.41 2.39 19.36
CA VAL A 71 -18.94 2.50 20.71
C VAL A 71 -18.15 3.49 21.55
N GLU A 72 -17.36 4.29 20.88
CA GLU A 72 -16.60 5.33 21.55
C GLU A 72 -17.54 6.38 22.11
N HIS A 73 -17.40 6.67 23.38
CA HIS A 73 -18.25 7.64 24.03
C HIS A 73 -17.38 8.70 24.63
N GLY A 74 -16.71 9.29 23.88
CA GLY A 74 -15.92 10.41 24.34
C GLY A 74 -15.88 10.66 25.79
#